data_ed11e99cf120a1187b2faf21c2733875
#
_entry.id   ed11e99cf120a1187b2faf21c2733875
#
_cell.length_a   1.000
_cell.length_b   1.000
_cell.length_c   1.000
_cell.angle_alpha   90.00
_cell.angle_beta   90.00
_cell.angle_gamma   90.00
#
_symmetry.space_group_name_H-M   'P 1'
#
loop_
_entity.id
_entity.type
_entity.pdbx_description
1 polymer ?
#
loop_
_entity_poly.entity_id
_entity_poly.type
_entity_poly.pdbx_seq_one_letter_code
_entity_poly.pdbx_strand_id
1 'polypeptide(L)'
;GVILVYNMEGAEKLRLRQLAKQFPAYAKRLEAVAARMADLSLLFSAGIVHHIRMHGMYSLKTLLPIFSAYSYQDLDISFGMDAVRQYREMKRCSKQERRVIRRQLLTYCGMDTYAEYVLLHALIALAKEKEADRPE
;
A
#
# COMPACT_ATOMS: atom_id res chain seq x y z
N GLY A 1 4.14 -6.32 17.27
CA GLY A 1 3.46 -5.11 16.82
C GLY A 1 2.51 -5.37 15.66
N VAL A 2 1.68 -4.41 15.33
CA VAL A 2 0.76 -4.42 14.18
C VAL A 2 1.55 -4.12 12.91
N ILE A 3 1.15 -4.74 11.80
CA ILE A 3 1.70 -4.48 10.46
C ILE A 3 0.59 -3.78 9.67
N LEU A 4 0.80 -2.51 9.33
CA LEU A 4 -0.13 -1.78 8.50
C LEU A 4 0.03 -2.19 7.04
N VAL A 5 -1.10 -2.31 6.36
CA VAL A 5 -1.17 -2.67 4.93
C VAL A 5 -2.34 -1.93 4.28
N TYR A 6 -2.37 -1.97 2.97
CA TYR A 6 -3.46 -1.40 2.19
C TYR A 6 -4.00 -2.42 1.18
N ASN A 7 -5.32 -2.71 1.25
CA ASN A 7 -5.97 -3.75 0.44
C ASN A 7 -5.41 -5.17 0.70
N MET A 8 -5.33 -5.51 1.97
CA MET A 8 -4.70 -6.72 2.51
C MET A 8 -5.11 -8.03 1.81
N GLU A 9 -6.41 -8.25 1.62
CA GLU A 9 -6.93 -9.52 1.08
C GLU A 9 -6.60 -9.68 -0.41
N GLY A 10 -6.49 -8.58 -1.17
CA GLY A 10 -6.14 -8.60 -2.59
C GLY A 10 -4.64 -8.70 -2.86
N ALA A 11 -3.79 -8.39 -1.90
CA ALA A 11 -2.34 -8.27 -2.08
C ALA A 11 -1.55 -9.09 -1.04
N GLU A 12 -1.17 -8.48 0.08
CA GLU A 12 -0.15 -9.00 1.00
C GLU A 12 -0.55 -10.33 1.62
N LYS A 13 -1.75 -10.41 2.18
CA LYS A 13 -2.24 -11.62 2.88
C LYS A 13 -2.41 -12.79 1.93
N LEU A 14 -2.90 -12.52 0.71
CA LEU A 14 -2.99 -13.53 -0.34
C LEU A 14 -1.60 -14.11 -0.67
N ARG A 15 -0.59 -13.25 -0.80
CA ARG A 15 0.79 -13.68 -1.11
C ARG A 15 1.40 -14.49 0.02
N LEU A 16 1.20 -14.09 1.28
CA LEU A 16 1.67 -14.86 2.43
C LEU A 16 1.02 -16.24 2.51
N ARG A 17 -0.29 -16.33 2.23
CA ARG A 17 -0.99 -17.62 2.16
C ARG A 17 -0.47 -18.53 1.04
N GLN A 18 -0.16 -17.96 -0.13
CA GLN A 18 0.45 -18.70 -1.25
C GLN A 18 1.85 -19.19 -0.91
N LEU A 19 2.68 -18.35 -0.29
CA LEU A 19 4.01 -18.71 0.16
C LEU A 19 3.97 -19.78 1.26
N ALA A 20 3.03 -19.71 2.19
CA ALA A 20 2.84 -20.73 3.24
C ALA A 20 2.53 -22.11 2.64
N LYS A 21 1.73 -22.15 1.57
CA LYS A 21 1.44 -23.41 0.83
C LYS A 21 2.67 -23.90 0.06
N GLN A 22 3.41 -23.02 -0.57
CA GLN A 22 4.60 -23.36 -1.35
C GLN A 22 5.78 -23.80 -0.48
N PHE A 23 5.90 -23.24 0.72
CA PHE A 23 6.99 -23.48 1.65
C PHE A 23 6.46 -23.86 3.04
N PRO A 24 5.99 -25.12 3.25
CA PRO A 24 5.37 -25.54 4.49
C PRO A 24 6.24 -25.34 5.75
N ALA A 25 7.57 -25.44 5.62
CA ALA A 25 8.49 -25.18 6.72
C ALA A 25 8.39 -23.77 7.31
N TYR A 26 7.88 -22.80 6.55
CA TYR A 26 7.69 -21.42 6.95
C TYR A 26 6.23 -21.06 7.22
N ALA A 27 5.27 -21.98 7.02
CA ALA A 27 3.84 -21.69 7.08
C ALA A 27 3.43 -21.01 8.39
N LYS A 28 3.78 -21.59 9.53
CA LYS A 28 3.47 -21.02 10.86
C LYS A 28 3.98 -19.59 11.03
N ARG A 29 5.18 -19.29 10.51
CA ARG A 29 5.78 -17.97 10.61
C ARG A 29 5.07 -16.96 9.68
N LEU A 30 4.72 -17.38 8.47
CA LEU A 30 4.00 -16.55 7.50
C LEU A 30 2.57 -16.25 7.96
N GLU A 31 1.89 -17.23 8.56
CA GLU A 31 0.57 -17.04 9.17
C GLU A 31 0.62 -16.10 10.38
N ALA A 32 1.65 -16.20 11.22
CA ALA A 32 1.85 -15.27 12.33
C ALA A 32 2.10 -13.82 11.87
N VAL A 33 2.73 -13.62 10.72
CA VAL A 33 2.85 -12.30 10.08
C VAL A 33 1.49 -11.82 9.60
N ALA A 34 0.74 -12.65 8.86
CA ALA A 34 -0.58 -12.32 8.33
C ALA A 34 -1.60 -11.99 9.43
N ALA A 35 -1.53 -12.65 10.57
CA ALA A 35 -2.41 -12.41 11.72
C ALA A 35 -2.22 -11.03 12.39
N ARG A 36 -1.09 -10.36 12.16
CA ARG A 36 -0.79 -9.02 12.71
C ARG A 36 -1.11 -7.89 11.77
N MET A 37 -1.61 -8.18 10.57
CA MET A 37 -1.94 -7.16 9.57
C MET A 37 -3.21 -6.41 9.94
N ALA A 38 -3.20 -5.10 9.76
CA ALA A 38 -4.34 -4.21 9.87
C ALA A 38 -4.45 -3.40 8.57
N ASP A 39 -5.62 -3.47 7.95
CA ASP A 39 -5.86 -2.89 6.63
C ASP A 39 -6.47 -1.49 6.75
N LEU A 40 -5.70 -0.47 6.36
CA LEU A 40 -6.16 0.92 6.36
C LEU A 40 -7.27 1.17 5.34
N SER A 41 -7.37 0.37 4.28
CA SER A 41 -8.39 0.56 3.24
C SER A 41 -9.82 0.35 3.76
N LEU A 42 -9.98 -0.42 4.85
CA LEU A 42 -11.29 -0.71 5.44
C LEU A 42 -12.04 0.54 5.92
N LEU A 43 -11.33 1.55 6.40
CA LEU A 43 -11.95 2.80 6.85
C LEU A 43 -12.60 3.57 5.70
N PHE A 44 -12.03 3.48 4.51
CA PHE A 44 -12.54 4.10 3.29
C PHE A 44 -13.61 3.24 2.61
N SER A 45 -13.39 1.94 2.48
CA SER A 45 -14.36 1.02 1.87
C SER A 45 -15.65 0.90 2.68
N ALA A 46 -15.58 1.02 4.00
CA ALA A 46 -16.75 1.04 4.87
C ALA A 46 -17.43 2.43 4.95
N GLY A 47 -16.90 3.45 4.27
CA GLY A 47 -17.46 4.80 4.28
C GLY A 47 -17.24 5.56 5.60
N ILE A 48 -16.43 5.04 6.53
CA ILE A 48 -16.13 5.71 7.82
C ILE A 48 -15.37 7.01 7.58
N VAL A 49 -14.43 6.99 6.61
CA VAL A 49 -13.72 8.17 6.13
C VAL A 49 -14.08 8.41 4.68
N HIS A 50 -14.61 9.57 4.39
CA HIS A 50 -15.01 9.99 3.05
C HIS A 50 -14.53 11.41 2.76
N HIS A 51 -14.12 11.67 1.54
CA HIS A 51 -13.78 12.99 1.03
C HIS A 51 -14.32 13.15 -0.40
N ILE A 52 -14.86 14.33 -0.72
CA ILE A 52 -15.52 14.59 -2.03
C ILE A 52 -14.59 14.28 -3.22
N ARG A 53 -13.29 14.56 -3.10
CA ARG A 53 -12.28 14.30 -4.14
C ARG A 53 -11.98 12.83 -4.38
N MET A 54 -12.50 11.92 -3.54
CA MET A 54 -12.35 10.47 -3.75
C MET A 54 -13.19 9.97 -4.93
N HIS A 55 -14.31 10.63 -5.23
CA HIS A 55 -15.24 10.20 -6.30
C HIS A 55 -15.58 8.70 -6.22
N GLY A 56 -15.74 8.17 -5.01
CA GLY A 56 -16.00 6.73 -4.77
C GLY A 56 -14.78 5.80 -4.90
N MET A 57 -13.61 6.33 -5.22
CA MET A 57 -12.37 5.57 -5.32
C MET A 57 -11.50 5.78 -4.08
N TYR A 58 -10.89 4.70 -3.60
CA TYR A 58 -10.03 4.74 -2.40
C TYR A 58 -8.70 4.01 -2.57
N SER A 59 -8.15 4.00 -3.79
CA SER A 59 -6.77 3.52 -3.99
C SER A 59 -5.75 4.47 -3.35
N LEU A 60 -4.56 3.97 -3.00
CA LEU A 60 -3.47 4.82 -2.49
C LEU A 60 -3.19 6.01 -3.42
N LYS A 61 -3.28 5.82 -4.73
CA LYS A 61 -3.09 6.87 -5.75
C LYS A 61 -4.15 7.96 -5.69
N THR A 62 -5.38 7.59 -5.36
CA THR A 62 -6.47 8.54 -5.18
C THR A 62 -6.32 9.30 -3.87
N LEU A 63 -5.94 8.60 -2.81
CA LEU A 63 -5.93 9.16 -1.46
C LEU A 63 -4.68 10.02 -1.18
N LEU A 64 -3.51 9.60 -1.65
CA LEU A 64 -2.27 10.32 -1.35
C LEU A 64 -2.33 11.82 -1.67
N PRO A 65 -2.80 12.27 -2.87
CA PRO A 65 -2.90 13.70 -3.19
C PRO A 65 -4.06 14.41 -2.49
N ILE A 66 -4.94 13.70 -1.80
CA ILE A 66 -5.99 14.30 -0.95
C ILE A 66 -5.40 14.70 0.40
N PHE A 67 -4.53 13.85 0.97
CA PHE A 67 -3.97 14.00 2.30
C PHE A 67 -2.54 14.55 2.34
N SER A 68 -1.94 14.80 1.16
CA SER A 68 -0.57 15.34 1.06
C SER A 68 -0.35 16.10 -0.25
N ALA A 69 0.83 16.72 -0.38
CA ALA A 69 1.29 17.33 -1.63
C ALA A 69 1.91 16.32 -2.62
N TYR A 70 1.98 15.03 -2.25
CA TYR A 70 2.61 13.99 -3.09
C TYR A 70 1.59 13.30 -3.99
N SER A 71 2.08 12.81 -5.13
CA SER A 71 1.29 12.01 -6.07
C SER A 71 2.17 10.96 -6.76
N TYR A 72 1.52 10.03 -7.47
CA TYR A 72 2.20 9.03 -8.30
C TYR A 72 2.46 9.50 -9.73
N GLN A 73 2.01 10.72 -10.10
CA GLN A 73 2.02 11.20 -11.49
C GLN A 73 3.43 11.39 -12.04
N ASP A 74 4.39 11.75 -11.17
CA ASP A 74 5.77 12.00 -11.57
C ASP A 74 6.66 10.75 -11.51
N LEU A 75 6.08 9.58 -11.28
CA LEU A 75 6.82 8.33 -11.24
C LEU A 75 6.86 7.65 -12.63
N ASP A 76 8.04 7.17 -13.02
CA ASP A 76 8.22 6.36 -14.25
C ASP A 76 7.33 5.12 -14.27
N ILE A 77 7.11 4.52 -13.10
CA ILE A 77 6.18 3.42 -12.88
C ILE A 77 5.10 3.94 -11.95
N SER A 78 3.87 4.05 -12.46
CA SER A 78 2.73 4.57 -11.70
C SER A 78 1.63 3.53 -11.46
N PHE A 79 1.70 2.34 -12.08
CA PHE A 79 0.72 1.27 -11.93
C PHE A 79 1.36 -0.05 -11.53
N GLY A 80 0.70 -0.80 -10.61
CA GLY A 80 1.20 -2.08 -10.11
C GLY A 80 1.41 -3.13 -11.21
N MET A 81 0.56 -3.17 -12.25
CA MET A 81 0.74 -4.08 -13.38
C MET A 81 1.96 -3.73 -14.22
N ASP A 82 2.30 -2.45 -14.35
CA ASP A 82 3.53 -2.02 -15.02
C ASP A 82 4.76 -2.42 -14.20
N ALA A 83 4.69 -2.29 -12.88
CA ALA A 83 5.75 -2.78 -12.00
C ALA A 83 6.01 -4.28 -12.15
N VAL A 84 4.95 -5.10 -12.23
CA VAL A 84 5.07 -6.54 -12.48
C VAL A 84 5.69 -6.83 -13.84
N ARG A 85 5.27 -6.11 -14.89
CA ARG A 85 5.82 -6.24 -16.24
C ARG A 85 7.31 -5.91 -16.26
N GLN A 86 7.70 -4.75 -15.75
CA GLN A 86 9.08 -4.28 -15.67
C GLN A 86 9.96 -5.25 -14.86
N TYR A 87 9.46 -5.78 -13.75
CA TYR A 87 10.19 -6.78 -12.97
C TYR A 87 10.47 -8.07 -13.79
N ARG A 88 9.50 -8.52 -14.58
CA ARG A 88 9.70 -9.70 -15.46
C ARG A 88 10.71 -9.45 -16.58
N GLU A 89 10.67 -8.25 -17.16
CA GLU A 89 11.62 -7.84 -18.22
C GLU A 89 13.06 -7.75 -17.73
N MET A 90 13.30 -7.47 -16.44
CA MET A 90 14.65 -7.45 -15.86
C MET A 90 15.46 -8.73 -16.09
N LYS A 91 14.80 -9.87 -16.34
CA LYS A 91 15.48 -11.14 -16.63
C LYS A 91 16.12 -11.16 -18.02
N ARG A 92 15.65 -10.31 -18.94
CA ARG A 92 16.06 -10.28 -20.36
C ARG A 92 16.88 -9.04 -20.71
N CYS A 93 16.98 -8.07 -19.79
CA CYS A 93 17.66 -6.80 -20.00
C CYS A 93 19.17 -6.89 -19.74
N SER A 94 19.91 -5.97 -20.33
CA SER A 94 21.32 -5.72 -20.02
C SER A 94 21.51 -5.34 -18.54
N LYS A 95 22.73 -5.42 -18.05
CA LYS A 95 23.07 -5.05 -16.66
C LYS A 95 22.75 -3.59 -16.36
N GLN A 96 22.89 -2.70 -17.34
CA GLN A 96 22.61 -1.28 -17.18
C GLN A 96 21.12 -0.99 -17.11
N GLU A 97 20.33 -1.51 -18.04
CA GLU A 97 18.86 -1.39 -18.03
C GLU A 97 18.26 -1.98 -16.76
N ARG A 98 18.75 -3.13 -16.30
CA ARG A 98 18.31 -3.75 -15.05
C ARG A 98 18.52 -2.84 -13.84
N ARG A 99 19.61 -2.05 -13.80
CA ARG A 99 19.85 -1.07 -12.72
C ARG A 99 18.82 0.06 -12.75
N VAL A 100 18.46 0.54 -13.94
CA VAL A 100 17.44 1.60 -14.12
C VAL A 100 16.09 1.09 -13.65
N ILE A 101 15.63 -0.04 -14.22
CA ILE A 101 14.34 -0.65 -13.85
C ILE A 101 14.28 -0.93 -12.35
N ARG A 102 15.36 -1.47 -11.76
CA ARG A 102 15.40 -1.71 -10.31
C ARG A 102 15.22 -0.42 -9.49
N ARG A 103 15.82 0.68 -9.91
CA ARG A 103 15.65 1.98 -9.23
C ARG A 103 14.20 2.45 -9.32
N GLN A 104 13.60 2.40 -10.51
CA GLN A 104 12.20 2.79 -10.74
C GLN A 104 11.23 1.97 -9.89
N LEU A 105 11.43 0.64 -9.83
CA LEU A 105 10.65 -0.25 -8.97
C LEU A 105 10.81 0.07 -7.48
N LEU A 106 12.02 0.36 -7.02
CA LEU A 106 12.26 0.76 -5.62
C LEU A 106 11.60 2.10 -5.29
N THR A 107 11.63 3.06 -6.21
CA THR A 107 10.95 4.35 -6.04
C THR A 107 9.43 4.14 -5.95
N TYR A 108 8.85 3.32 -6.85
CA TYR A 108 7.43 2.98 -6.81
C TYR A 108 7.01 2.30 -5.50
N CYS A 109 7.70 1.23 -5.09
CA CYS A 109 7.40 0.54 -3.84
C CYS A 109 7.62 1.43 -2.60
N GLY A 110 8.62 2.31 -2.64
CA GLY A 110 8.86 3.30 -1.60
C GLY A 110 7.70 4.29 -1.48
N MET A 111 7.11 4.71 -2.61
CA MET A 111 5.93 5.58 -2.62
C MET A 111 4.70 4.87 -2.06
N ASP A 112 4.48 3.58 -2.36
CA ASP A 112 3.38 2.82 -1.77
C ASP A 112 3.48 2.79 -0.23
N THR A 113 4.65 2.45 0.31
CA THR A 113 4.90 2.46 1.76
C THR A 113 4.75 3.87 2.37
N TYR A 114 5.25 4.90 1.68
CA TYR A 114 5.13 6.28 2.14
C TYR A 114 3.67 6.75 2.14
N ALA A 115 2.88 6.37 1.15
CA ALA A 115 1.46 6.67 1.10
C ALA A 115 0.69 6.07 2.29
N GLU A 116 0.99 4.84 2.69
CA GLU A 116 0.41 4.23 3.89
C GLU A 116 0.78 5.00 5.16
N TYR A 117 2.04 5.43 5.28
CA TYR A 117 2.50 6.27 6.39
C TYR A 117 1.73 7.60 6.46
N VAL A 118 1.60 8.29 5.33
CA VAL A 118 0.85 9.56 5.23
C VAL A 118 -0.61 9.37 5.62
N LEU A 119 -1.26 8.34 5.09
CA LEU A 119 -2.66 8.05 5.41
C LEU A 119 -2.86 7.73 6.89
N LEU A 120 -1.97 6.95 7.50
CA LEU A 120 -2.06 6.67 8.93
C LEU A 120 -2.04 7.96 9.75
N HIS A 121 -1.11 8.87 9.47
CA HIS A 121 -1.00 10.13 10.20
C HIS A 121 -2.21 11.05 9.97
N ALA A 122 -2.74 11.10 8.74
CA ALA A 122 -3.96 11.84 8.44
C ALA A 122 -5.18 11.27 9.19
N LEU A 123 -5.32 9.95 9.23
CA LEU A 123 -6.40 9.29 9.96
C LEU A 123 -6.32 9.51 11.47
N ILE A 124 -5.11 9.49 12.04
CA ILE A 124 -4.89 9.81 13.46
C ILE A 124 -5.28 11.28 13.76
N ALA A 125 -4.92 12.22 12.88
CA ALA A 125 -5.28 13.63 13.03
C ALA A 125 -6.82 13.80 13.01
N LEU A 126 -7.49 13.22 12.03
CA LEU A 126 -8.96 13.25 11.93
C LEU A 126 -9.67 12.63 13.15
N ALA A 127 -9.11 11.56 13.70
CA ALA A 127 -9.67 10.93 14.90
C ALA A 127 -9.58 11.86 16.12
N LYS A 128 -8.44 12.56 16.29
CA LYS A 128 -8.23 13.51 17.40
C LYS A 128 -9.13 14.74 17.28
N GLU A 129 -9.33 15.28 16.09
CA GLU A 129 -10.25 16.40 15.86
C GLU A 129 -11.68 16.03 16.26
N LYS A 130 -12.16 14.86 15.84
CA LYS A 130 -13.50 14.36 16.21
C LYS A 130 -13.66 14.06 17.70
N GLU A 131 -12.59 13.70 18.38
CA GLU A 131 -12.61 13.49 19.83
C GLU A 131 -12.73 14.82 20.59
N ALA A 132 -12.05 15.87 20.09
CA ALA A 132 -12.11 17.21 20.65
C ALA A 132 -13.48 17.88 20.45
N ASP A 133 -14.20 17.56 19.38
CA ASP A 133 -15.53 18.11 19.04
C ASP A 133 -16.69 17.35 19.70
N ARG A 134 -16.44 16.33 20.52
CA ARG A 134 -17.50 15.62 21.26
C ARG A 134 -18.03 16.51 22.40
N PRO A 135 -19.33 16.86 22.40
CA PRO A 135 -19.95 17.47 23.58
C PRO A 135 -19.90 16.47 24.73
N GLU A 136 -19.62 16.97 25.93
CA GLU A 136 -19.72 16.24 27.21
C GLU A 136 -21.11 15.64 27.46
#